data_99f3c6a1036c0492029be6f36d9cf524
#
_entry.id   99f3c6a1036c0492029be6f36d9cf524
#
_cell.length_a   1.000
_cell.length_b   1.000
_cell.length_c   1.000
_cell.angle_alpha   90.00
_cell.angle_beta   90.00
_cell.angle_gamma   90.00
#
_symmetry.space_group_name_H-M   'P 1'
#
loop_
_entity.id
_entity.type
_entity.pdbx_description
1 polymer ?
#
loop_
_entity_poly.entity_id
_entity_poly.type
_entity_poly.pdbx_seq_one_letter_code
_entity_poly.pdbx_strand_id
1 'polypeptide(L)'
;HEAFASQVLATIQNLEDATHLKKAGTDFSFGKFPMEKLNPNGSSIAIGHPFGATGARILSQTVKSLHLLGKGKKAVISVCAD
;
A
#
# COMPACT_ATOMS: atom_id res chain seq x y z
N HIS A 1 3.46 -3.46 -1.67
CA HIS A 1 4.73 -3.92 -2.23
C HIS A 1 5.45 -2.79 -2.93
N GLU A 2 6.71 -2.61 -2.61
CA GLU A 2 7.57 -1.57 -3.19
C GLU A 2 8.40 -2.17 -4.32
N ALA A 3 7.79 -2.41 -5.49
CA ALA A 3 8.54 -2.87 -6.65
C ALA A 3 9.57 -1.83 -7.07
N PHE A 4 9.15 -0.55 -7.11
CA PHE A 4 9.99 0.61 -7.37
C PHE A 4 9.49 1.80 -6.55
N ALA A 5 10.40 2.67 -6.15
CA ALA A 5 10.01 3.89 -5.45
C ALA A 5 9.06 4.76 -6.31
N SER A 6 9.32 4.83 -7.61
CA SER A 6 8.50 5.62 -8.55
C SER A 6 7.05 5.13 -8.62
N GLN A 7 6.82 3.83 -8.59
CA GLN A 7 5.48 3.25 -8.63
C GLN A 7 4.70 3.58 -7.33
N VAL A 8 5.35 3.52 -6.19
CA VAL A 8 4.73 3.89 -4.90
C VAL A 8 4.38 5.37 -4.89
N LEU A 9 5.30 6.23 -5.30
CA LEU A 9 5.08 7.68 -5.36
C LEU A 9 3.97 8.04 -6.34
N ALA A 10 3.94 7.40 -7.52
CA ALA A 10 2.88 7.62 -8.50
C ALA A 10 1.52 7.22 -7.95
N THR A 11 1.42 6.11 -7.24
CA THR A 11 0.19 5.65 -6.61
C THR A 11 -0.30 6.68 -5.58
N ILE A 12 0.59 7.18 -4.74
CA ILE A 12 0.25 8.19 -3.74
C ILE A 12 -0.27 9.46 -4.41
N GLN A 13 0.45 9.96 -5.40
CA GLN A 13 0.04 11.17 -6.15
C GLN A 13 -1.33 11.00 -6.80
N ASN A 14 -1.58 9.86 -7.42
CA ASN A 14 -2.84 9.59 -8.09
C ASN A 14 -4.00 9.48 -7.09
N LEU A 15 -3.78 8.91 -5.92
CA LEU A 15 -4.81 8.82 -4.89
C LEU A 15 -5.14 10.19 -4.27
N GLU A 16 -4.19 11.10 -4.24
CA GLU A 16 -4.41 12.48 -3.77
C GLU A 16 -5.06 13.38 -4.82
N ASP A 17 -5.09 12.96 -6.09
CA ASP A 17 -5.59 13.76 -7.21
C ASP A 17 -7.05 13.42 -7.51
N ALA A 18 -7.97 14.28 -7.06
CA ALA A 18 -9.41 14.11 -7.29
C ALA A 18 -9.77 14.07 -8.78
N THR A 19 -9.05 14.82 -9.64
CA THR A 19 -9.26 14.81 -11.09
C THR A 19 -8.92 13.46 -11.69
N HIS A 20 -7.80 12.89 -11.28
CA HIS A 20 -7.39 11.54 -11.73
C HIS A 20 -8.39 10.49 -11.28
N LEU A 21 -8.85 10.54 -10.04
CA LEU A 21 -9.83 9.61 -9.48
C LEU A 21 -11.16 9.70 -10.22
N LYS A 22 -11.60 10.90 -10.58
CA LYS A 22 -12.83 11.09 -11.35
C LYS A 22 -12.72 10.44 -12.73
N LYS A 23 -11.58 10.59 -13.41
CA LYS A 23 -11.32 9.93 -14.70
C LYS A 23 -11.31 8.41 -14.56
N ALA A 24 -10.89 7.90 -13.42
CA ALA A 24 -10.88 6.47 -13.12
C ALA A 24 -12.26 5.93 -12.68
N GLY A 25 -13.29 6.78 -12.61
CA GLY A 25 -14.65 6.38 -12.27
C GLY A 25 -15.02 6.53 -10.79
N THR A 26 -14.26 7.31 -10.04
CA THR A 26 -14.48 7.53 -8.60
C THR A 26 -14.97 8.94 -8.36
N ASP A 27 -16.09 9.11 -7.66
CA ASP A 27 -16.71 10.41 -7.41
C ASP A 27 -16.29 11.08 -6.10
N PHE A 28 -15.41 10.47 -5.32
CA PHE A 28 -14.98 11.00 -4.04
C PHE A 28 -13.48 11.24 -3.99
N SER A 29 -13.07 12.14 -3.09
CA SER A 29 -11.66 12.45 -2.85
C SER A 29 -11.19 11.77 -1.58
N PHE A 30 -10.01 11.17 -1.63
CA PHE A 30 -9.37 10.58 -0.45
C PHE A 30 -8.60 11.61 0.39
N GLY A 31 -8.39 12.83 -0.15
CA GLY A 31 -7.58 13.83 0.50
C GLY A 31 -6.10 13.48 0.53
N LYS A 32 -5.37 14.02 1.49
CA LYS A 32 -3.93 13.80 1.61
C LYS A 32 -3.63 12.37 2.06
N PHE A 33 -2.67 11.72 1.39
CA PHE A 33 -2.27 10.37 1.73
C PHE A 33 -1.60 10.32 3.11
N PRO A 34 -2.03 9.41 4.00
CA PRO A 34 -1.46 9.30 5.35
C PRO A 34 -0.11 8.55 5.31
N MET A 35 0.98 9.27 5.05
CA MET A 35 2.31 8.69 4.90
C MET A 35 2.76 7.86 6.10
N GLU A 36 2.30 8.22 7.30
CA GLU A 36 2.62 7.49 8.53
C GLU A 36 2.03 6.08 8.59
N LYS A 37 1.05 5.80 7.73
CA LYS A 37 0.40 4.47 7.63
C LYS A 37 0.95 3.63 6.50
N LEU A 38 1.83 4.18 5.68
CA LEU A 38 2.43 3.47 4.55
C LEU A 38 3.63 2.66 5.03
N ASN A 39 3.53 1.33 4.89
CA ASN A 39 4.63 0.42 5.18
C ASN A 39 5.42 0.79 6.45
N PRO A 40 4.76 0.87 7.61
CA PRO A 40 5.43 1.37 8.83
C PRO A 40 6.63 0.52 9.25
N ASN A 41 6.71 -0.72 8.80
CA ASN A 41 7.83 -1.63 9.08
C ASN A 41 8.83 -1.72 7.92
N GLY A 42 8.69 -0.87 6.90
CA GLY A 42 9.45 -0.99 5.66
C GLY A 42 8.89 -2.08 4.76
N SER A 43 9.46 -2.25 3.58
CA SER A 43 9.04 -3.27 2.62
C SER A 43 10.16 -3.61 1.64
N SER A 44 9.80 -3.96 0.41
CA SER A 44 10.67 -4.62 -0.56
C SER A 44 11.91 -3.83 -0.97
N ILE A 45 11.87 -2.51 -0.95
CA ILE A 45 13.06 -1.69 -1.24
C ILE A 45 14.18 -2.00 -0.25
N ALA A 46 13.81 -2.20 1.03
CA ALA A 46 14.79 -2.46 2.09
C ALA A 46 15.28 -3.92 2.10
N ILE A 47 14.38 -4.88 1.84
CA ILE A 47 14.68 -6.29 2.08
C ILE A 47 14.64 -7.19 0.83
N GLY A 48 14.26 -6.64 -0.32
CA GLY A 48 14.23 -7.38 -1.58
C GLY A 48 12.87 -8.00 -1.91
N HIS A 49 12.85 -8.69 -3.04
CA HIS A 49 11.63 -9.27 -3.61
C HIS A 49 11.87 -10.70 -4.12
N PRO A 50 11.86 -11.70 -3.26
CA PRO A 50 11.88 -13.09 -3.73
C PRO A 50 10.54 -13.45 -4.37
N PHE A 51 10.57 -13.80 -5.65
CA PHE A 51 9.37 -14.14 -6.42
C PHE A 51 8.66 -15.33 -5.77
N GLY A 52 7.34 -15.24 -5.67
CA GLY A 52 6.53 -16.26 -5.02
C GLY A 52 6.48 -16.18 -3.48
N ALA A 53 7.33 -15.36 -2.85
CA ALA A 53 7.38 -15.26 -1.39
C ALA A 53 6.91 -13.90 -0.85
N THR A 54 7.08 -12.83 -1.61
CA THR A 54 6.80 -11.46 -1.14
C THR A 54 5.33 -11.26 -0.78
N GLY A 55 4.40 -11.77 -1.57
CA GLY A 55 2.97 -11.67 -1.26
C GLY A 55 2.63 -12.32 0.07
N ALA A 56 3.13 -13.52 0.32
CA ALA A 56 2.92 -14.24 1.58
C ALA A 56 3.56 -13.49 2.75
N ARG A 57 4.76 -12.94 2.56
CA ARG A 57 5.42 -12.14 3.59
C ARG A 57 4.61 -10.91 3.97
N ILE A 58 4.17 -10.14 2.98
CA ILE A 58 3.40 -8.91 3.21
C ILE A 58 2.08 -9.26 3.91
N LEU A 59 1.39 -10.28 3.44
CA LEU A 59 0.11 -10.69 4.04
C LEU A 59 0.29 -11.13 5.48
N SER A 60 1.24 -12.01 5.78
CA SER A 60 1.46 -12.50 7.12
C SER A 60 1.91 -11.41 8.09
N GLN A 61 2.77 -10.49 7.64
CA GLN A 61 3.18 -9.35 8.46
C GLN A 61 2.01 -8.40 8.74
N THR A 62 1.16 -8.16 7.75
CA THR A 62 -0.02 -7.30 7.90
C THR A 62 -1.01 -7.90 8.90
N VAL A 63 -1.26 -9.21 8.83
CA VAL A 63 -2.14 -9.90 9.78
C VAL A 63 -1.61 -9.75 11.21
N LYS A 64 -0.33 -9.95 11.42
CA LYS A 64 0.30 -9.79 12.73
C LYS A 64 0.20 -8.36 13.24
N SER A 65 0.45 -7.38 12.37
CA SER A 65 0.35 -5.96 12.72
C SER A 65 -1.08 -5.58 13.09
N LEU A 66 -2.08 -6.05 12.35
CA LEU A 66 -3.50 -5.81 12.65
C LEU A 66 -3.89 -6.43 13.98
N HIS A 67 -3.40 -7.64 14.28
CA HIS A 67 -3.68 -8.31 15.55
C HIS A 67 -3.18 -7.45 16.73
N LEU A 68 -1.99 -6.88 16.61
CA LEU A 68 -1.41 -6.00 17.64
C LEU A 68 -2.19 -4.69 17.80
N LEU A 69 -2.77 -4.17 16.71
CA LEU A 69 -3.55 -2.93 16.74
C LEU A 69 -4.95 -3.11 17.34
N GLY A 70 -5.45 -4.35 17.39
CA GLY A 70 -6.74 -4.67 18.00
C GLY A 70 -7.89 -4.79 17.01
N LYS A 71 -9.08 -5.01 17.56
CA LYS A 71 -10.29 -5.24 16.76
C LYS A 71 -10.72 -4.00 15.98
N GLY A 72 -11.33 -4.20 14.83
CA GLY A 72 -11.90 -3.13 14.02
C GLY A 72 -10.88 -2.41 13.14
N LYS A 73 -9.61 -2.79 13.19
CA LYS A 73 -8.57 -2.20 12.34
C LYS A 73 -8.55 -2.88 10.97
N LYS A 74 -8.18 -2.09 9.96
CA LYS A 74 -8.17 -2.55 8.57
C LYS A 74 -6.83 -2.20 7.94
N ALA A 75 -6.44 -2.98 6.94
CA ALA A 75 -5.27 -2.70 6.13
C ALA A 75 -5.59 -2.97 4.66
N VAL A 76 -4.88 -2.28 3.79
CA VAL A 76 -4.91 -2.51 2.35
C VAL A 76 -3.54 -3.03 1.94
N ILE A 77 -3.54 -4.10 1.18
CA ILE A 77 -2.33 -4.67 0.61
C ILE A 77 -2.39 -4.49 -0.91
N SER A 78 -1.34 -3.94 -1.46
CA SER A 78 -1.18 -3.79 -2.90
C SER A 78 0.14 -4.43 -3.32
N VAL A 79 0.05 -5.38 -4.22
CA VAL A 79 1.21 -6.06 -4.79
C VAL A 79 1.16 -5.89 -6.29
N CYS A 80 2.29 -5.58 -6.91
CA CYS A 80 2.34 -5.47 -8.36
C CYS A 80 2.01 -6.84 -8.98
N ALA A 81 1.19 -6.82 -10.00
CA ALA A 81 0.85 -8.01 -10.77
C ALA A 81 1.08 -7.74 -12.25
N ASP A 82 1.50 -8.73 -12.95
CA ASP A 82 1.68 -8.66 -14.40
C ASP A 82 0.33 -8.67 -15.14
#